data_28444055ad30fa192be44770e9dbd793
#
_entry.id   28444055ad30fa192be44770e9dbd793
#
_cell.length_a   1.000
_cell.length_b   1.000
_cell.length_c   1.000
_cell.angle_alpha   90.00
_cell.angle_beta   90.00
_cell.angle_gamma   90.00
#
_symmetry.space_group_name_H-M   'P 1'
#
loop_
_entity.id
_entity.type
_entity.pdbx_description
1 polymer ?
#
loop_
_entity_poly.entity_id
_entity_poly.type
_entity_poly.pdbx_seq_one_letter_code
_entity_poly.pdbx_strand_id
1 'polypeptide(L)'
;TEDPADLLPKGRTVSEGPGTADVFYLHPTIFEEGAHWNAPLDSAALNAAVDEWPVRHQAAIFNGAGRVFAPRYRQAHIRVFSVGDSLSLGALQIAYSDIRAAFQHFLDHWDAGRPLVIAAHSQGSWHARWLLQEFFDGTELQDRLVAAYIPGMDIYLSLIHI
;
A
#
# COMPACT_ATOMS: atom_id res chain seq x y z
N THR A 1 4.61 4.06 -21.05
CA THR A 1 5.14 4.23 -19.67
C THR A 1 5.21 2.85 -19.06
N GLU A 2 6.39 2.46 -18.58
CA GLU A 2 6.57 1.20 -17.85
C GLU A 2 5.68 1.23 -16.61
N ASP A 3 5.07 0.08 -16.28
CA ASP A 3 4.32 -0.05 -15.03
C ASP A 3 5.33 0.04 -13.86
N PRO A 4 5.14 0.93 -12.89
CA PRO A 4 6.03 1.02 -11.73
C PRO A 4 6.20 -0.30 -10.98
N ALA A 5 5.18 -1.16 -10.99
CA ALA A 5 5.24 -2.48 -10.36
C ALA A 5 6.20 -3.46 -11.08
N ASP A 6 6.52 -3.22 -12.35
CA ASP A 6 7.49 -4.04 -13.10
C ASP A 6 8.94 -3.58 -12.90
N LEU A 7 9.17 -2.48 -12.20
CA LEU A 7 10.51 -2.01 -11.90
C LEU A 7 11.23 -2.97 -10.95
N LEU A 8 12.43 -3.37 -11.31
CA LEU A 8 13.26 -4.24 -10.50
C LEU A 8 14.55 -3.53 -10.05
N PRO A 9 15.03 -3.82 -8.84
CA PRO A 9 16.36 -3.40 -8.43
C PRO A 9 17.42 -3.97 -9.37
N LYS A 10 18.53 -3.22 -9.56
CA LYS A 10 19.64 -3.64 -10.43
C LYS A 10 20.15 -5.04 -10.06
N GLY A 11 20.28 -5.92 -11.05
CA GLY A 11 20.81 -7.27 -10.87
C GLY A 11 19.77 -8.28 -10.33
N ARG A 12 18.51 -7.93 -10.32
CA ARG A 12 17.41 -8.86 -10.00
C ARG A 12 16.65 -9.25 -11.27
N THR A 13 16.18 -10.49 -11.30
CA THR A 13 15.28 -11.02 -12.33
C THR A 13 14.03 -11.56 -11.66
N VAL A 14 12.89 -11.46 -12.32
CA VAL A 14 11.66 -12.13 -11.88
C VAL A 14 11.83 -13.62 -12.14
N SER A 15 11.33 -14.46 -11.23
CA SER A 15 11.22 -15.91 -11.49
C SER A 15 10.33 -16.14 -12.71
N GLU A 16 10.72 -17.07 -13.58
CA GLU A 16 9.92 -17.42 -14.75
C GLU A 16 8.55 -17.98 -14.34
N GLY A 17 7.50 -17.38 -14.86
CA GLY A 17 6.11 -17.81 -14.70
C GLY A 17 5.22 -16.73 -14.06
N PRO A 18 3.96 -16.62 -14.50
CA PRO A 18 3.02 -15.70 -13.87
C PRO A 18 2.70 -16.21 -12.48
N GLY A 19 3.02 -15.44 -11.47
CA GLY A 19 2.58 -15.70 -10.10
C GLY A 19 1.04 -15.79 -10.02
N THR A 20 0.54 -16.53 -9.04
CA THR A 20 -0.90 -16.87 -8.93
C THR A 20 -1.67 -15.91 -8.06
N ALA A 21 -1.02 -15.05 -7.29
CA ALA A 21 -1.65 -14.09 -6.38
C ALA A 21 -1.83 -12.71 -7.02
N ASP A 22 -2.65 -11.89 -6.37
CA ASP A 22 -2.67 -10.44 -6.56
C ASP A 22 -2.11 -9.79 -5.31
N VAL A 23 -1.17 -8.86 -5.48
CA VAL A 23 -0.53 -8.13 -4.41
C VAL A 23 -1.00 -6.70 -4.42
N PHE A 24 -1.66 -6.26 -3.37
CA PHE A 24 -2.03 -4.86 -3.19
C PHE A 24 -1.02 -4.20 -2.27
N TYR A 25 -0.19 -3.31 -2.83
CA TYR A 25 0.93 -2.70 -2.14
C TYR A 25 0.64 -1.25 -1.76
N LEU A 26 0.83 -0.94 -0.47
CA LEU A 26 0.69 0.41 0.09
C LEU A 26 2.06 0.96 0.47
N HIS A 27 2.53 1.94 -0.30
CA HIS A 27 3.85 2.54 -0.10
C HIS A 27 3.93 3.38 1.19
N PRO A 28 5.13 3.60 1.75
CA PRO A 28 5.34 4.55 2.84
C PRO A 28 5.08 5.99 2.40
N THR A 29 4.96 6.92 3.33
CA THR A 29 5.08 8.34 2.99
C THR A 29 6.54 8.68 2.73
N ILE A 30 6.73 9.48 1.69
CA ILE A 30 7.98 10.18 1.37
C ILE A 30 7.72 11.70 1.30
N PHE A 31 6.58 12.13 1.80
CA PHE A 31 6.17 13.53 1.86
C PHE A 31 6.64 14.16 3.17
N GLU A 32 7.75 14.89 3.09
CA GLU A 32 8.49 15.41 4.25
C GLU A 32 8.60 16.93 4.26
N GLU A 33 8.24 17.59 3.14
CA GLU A 33 8.44 19.03 2.99
C GLU A 33 7.11 19.79 2.82
N GLY A 34 7.15 21.06 3.20
CA GLY A 34 6.04 21.99 3.01
C GLY A 34 5.07 22.06 4.19
N ALA A 35 4.08 22.96 4.07
CA ALA A 35 3.13 23.28 5.13
C ALA A 35 1.87 22.38 5.11
N HIS A 36 1.59 21.71 4.02
CA HIS A 36 0.39 20.88 3.86
C HIS A 36 0.46 19.62 4.70
N TRP A 37 -0.69 19.14 5.13
CA TRP A 37 -0.81 17.90 5.86
C TRP A 37 -0.89 16.66 4.94
N ASN A 38 -1.37 16.83 3.72
CA ASN A 38 -1.41 15.77 2.71
C ASN A 38 -0.74 16.24 1.42
N ALA A 39 -0.08 15.30 0.76
CA ALA A 39 0.51 15.51 -0.56
C ALA A 39 -0.58 15.64 -1.64
N PRO A 40 -0.39 16.51 -2.64
CA PRO A 40 -1.27 16.51 -3.81
C PRO A 40 -1.04 15.25 -4.67
N LEU A 41 -2.12 14.65 -5.20
CA LEU A 41 -2.03 13.45 -6.06
C LEU A 41 -1.33 13.71 -7.40
N ASP A 42 -1.39 14.94 -7.88
CA ASP A 42 -0.86 15.37 -9.18
C ASP A 42 0.59 15.88 -9.13
N SER A 43 1.27 15.74 -7.98
CA SER A 43 2.69 16.10 -7.87
C SER A 43 3.56 15.12 -8.66
N ALA A 44 3.96 15.51 -9.88
CA ALA A 44 4.78 14.69 -10.75
C ALA A 44 6.12 14.29 -10.10
N ALA A 45 6.76 15.23 -9.38
CA ALA A 45 8.02 14.97 -8.71
C ALA A 45 7.88 13.94 -7.58
N LEU A 46 6.84 14.07 -6.74
CA LEU A 46 6.60 13.14 -5.65
C LEU A 46 6.21 11.75 -6.18
N ASN A 47 5.41 11.72 -7.24
CA ASN A 47 5.00 10.48 -7.88
C ASN A 47 6.19 9.73 -8.49
N ALA A 48 7.10 10.46 -9.16
CA ALA A 48 8.34 9.88 -9.68
C ALA A 48 9.24 9.34 -8.55
N ALA A 49 9.32 10.03 -7.41
CA ALA A 49 10.07 9.56 -6.26
C ALA A 49 9.45 8.31 -5.61
N VAL A 50 8.11 8.21 -5.60
CA VAL A 50 7.41 6.99 -5.15
C VAL A 50 7.75 5.81 -6.06
N ASP A 51 7.77 6.00 -7.37
CA ASP A 51 8.13 4.95 -8.33
C ASP A 51 9.59 4.51 -8.15
N GLU A 52 10.50 5.48 -8.06
CA GLU A 52 11.93 5.20 -8.01
C GLU A 52 12.37 4.55 -6.71
N TRP A 53 11.71 4.84 -5.60
CA TRP A 53 12.18 4.32 -4.32
C TRP A 53 11.25 3.25 -3.71
N PRO A 54 10.07 3.52 -3.17
CA PRO A 54 9.28 2.47 -2.52
C PRO A 54 8.73 1.43 -3.50
N VAL A 55 8.32 1.81 -4.72
CA VAL A 55 7.80 0.84 -5.67
C VAL A 55 8.94 -0.04 -6.19
N ARG A 56 10.02 0.55 -6.66
CA ARG A 56 11.18 -0.19 -7.19
C ARG A 56 11.84 -1.12 -6.17
N HIS A 57 11.93 -0.71 -4.90
CA HIS A 57 12.72 -1.44 -3.90
C HIS A 57 11.89 -2.25 -2.91
N GLN A 58 10.60 -2.01 -2.81
CA GLN A 58 9.71 -2.70 -1.88
C GLN A 58 8.60 -3.46 -2.61
N ALA A 59 7.82 -2.82 -3.48
CA ALA A 59 6.76 -3.50 -4.21
C ALA A 59 7.31 -4.56 -5.18
N ALA A 60 8.41 -4.27 -5.87
CA ALA A 60 9.02 -5.17 -6.85
C ALA A 60 9.49 -6.52 -6.30
N ILE A 61 9.67 -6.66 -4.98
CA ILE A 61 10.00 -7.96 -4.37
C ILE A 61 8.86 -8.97 -4.52
N PHE A 62 7.65 -8.50 -4.78
CA PHE A 62 6.46 -9.33 -4.96
C PHE A 62 6.15 -9.67 -6.42
N ASN A 63 6.92 -9.17 -7.39
CA ASN A 63 6.67 -9.43 -8.82
C ASN A 63 6.67 -10.94 -9.17
N GLY A 64 7.40 -11.75 -8.42
CA GLY A 64 7.37 -13.20 -8.56
C GLY A 64 6.13 -13.88 -7.98
N ALA A 65 5.37 -13.20 -7.12
CA ALA A 65 4.16 -13.75 -6.51
C ALA A 65 2.92 -13.58 -7.41
N GLY A 66 2.90 -12.54 -8.25
CA GLY A 66 1.80 -12.25 -9.16
C GLY A 66 1.72 -10.82 -9.62
N ARG A 67 0.49 -10.36 -9.92
CA ARG A 67 0.26 -8.97 -10.31
C ARG A 67 0.39 -8.06 -9.10
N VAL A 68 1.11 -6.96 -9.24
CA VAL A 68 1.28 -5.97 -8.17
C VAL A 68 0.49 -4.71 -8.49
N PHE A 69 -0.36 -4.29 -7.56
CA PHE A 69 -1.17 -3.08 -7.62
C PHE A 69 -0.66 -2.10 -6.56
N ALA A 70 -0.11 -0.99 -6.99
CA ALA A 70 0.48 0.02 -6.11
C ALA A 70 -0.24 1.38 -6.31
N PRO A 71 -1.37 1.62 -5.64
CA PRO A 71 -2.12 2.85 -5.83
C PRO A 71 -1.35 4.06 -5.31
N ARG A 72 -1.53 5.20 -5.98
CA ARG A 72 -1.14 6.50 -5.45
C ARG A 72 -2.25 7.01 -4.55
N TYR A 73 -1.86 7.66 -3.48
CA TYR A 73 -2.80 8.24 -2.51
C TYR A 73 -2.22 9.55 -1.95
N ARG A 74 -3.07 10.42 -1.45
CA ARG A 74 -2.65 11.66 -0.78
C ARG A 74 -1.94 11.34 0.53
N GLN A 75 -0.69 10.88 0.43
CA GLN A 75 0.10 10.53 1.60
C GLN A 75 0.12 11.66 2.62
N ALA A 76 -0.06 11.32 3.90
CA ALA A 76 0.07 12.29 4.97
C ALA A 76 1.56 12.63 5.18
N HIS A 77 1.83 13.89 5.53
CA HIS A 77 3.17 14.35 5.84
C HIS A 77 3.75 13.55 7.01
N ILE A 78 5.05 13.23 6.95
CA ILE A 78 5.70 12.38 7.96
C ILE A 78 5.53 12.89 9.40
N ARG A 79 5.36 14.20 9.58
CA ARG A 79 5.15 14.82 10.90
C ARG A 79 3.90 14.32 11.65
N VAL A 80 2.94 13.67 10.96
CA VAL A 80 1.74 13.12 11.63
C VAL A 80 2.09 12.14 12.73
N PHE A 81 3.20 11.42 12.58
CA PHE A 81 3.68 10.44 13.56
C PHE A 81 4.40 11.07 14.76
N SER A 82 4.81 12.35 14.66
CA SER A 82 5.47 13.07 15.73
C SER A 82 4.51 13.99 16.49
N VAL A 83 3.54 14.58 15.78
CA VAL A 83 2.57 15.51 16.36
C VAL A 83 1.42 14.77 17.05
N GLY A 84 0.80 13.83 16.37
CA GLY A 84 -0.21 12.94 16.95
C GLY A 84 -1.53 13.60 17.40
N ASP A 85 -1.84 14.77 16.89
CA ASP A 85 -3.05 15.53 17.20
C ASP A 85 -4.23 15.20 16.27
N SER A 86 -5.33 15.93 16.41
CA SER A 86 -6.52 15.76 15.57
C SER A 86 -6.27 16.06 14.08
N LEU A 87 -5.35 16.98 13.76
CA LEU A 87 -4.97 17.31 12.39
C LEU A 87 -4.17 16.16 11.78
N SER A 88 -3.28 15.55 12.56
CA SER A 88 -2.54 14.35 12.16
C SER A 88 -3.48 13.20 11.84
N LEU A 89 -4.47 12.94 12.69
CA LEU A 89 -5.48 11.92 12.46
C LEU A 89 -6.32 12.24 11.22
N GLY A 90 -6.73 13.49 11.03
CA GLY A 90 -7.47 13.93 9.84
C GLY A 90 -6.69 13.71 8.55
N ALA A 91 -5.37 13.98 8.56
CA ALA A 91 -4.51 13.73 7.41
C ALA A 91 -4.39 12.23 7.08
N LEU A 92 -4.27 11.38 8.09
CA LEU A 92 -4.26 9.93 7.92
C LEU A 92 -5.62 9.41 7.39
N GLN A 93 -6.73 9.98 7.83
CA GLN A 93 -8.07 9.61 7.33
C GLN A 93 -8.25 9.99 5.85
N ILE A 94 -7.74 11.16 5.43
CA ILE A 94 -7.73 11.57 4.01
C ILE A 94 -6.92 10.57 3.18
N ALA A 95 -5.71 10.23 3.61
CA ALA A 95 -4.87 9.24 2.94
C ALA A 95 -5.57 7.88 2.83
N TYR A 96 -6.20 7.43 3.92
CA TYR A 96 -6.95 6.17 3.93
C TYR A 96 -8.17 6.19 3.00
N SER A 97 -8.86 7.32 2.89
CA SER A 97 -10.01 7.42 1.98
C SER A 97 -9.64 7.15 0.52
N ASP A 98 -8.46 7.59 0.10
CA ASP A 98 -7.94 7.32 -1.26
C ASP A 98 -7.58 5.84 -1.43
N ILE A 99 -6.91 5.26 -0.42
CA ILE A 99 -6.54 3.84 -0.42
C ILE A 99 -7.78 2.95 -0.44
N ARG A 100 -8.77 3.28 0.36
CA ARG A 100 -10.06 2.59 0.40
C ARG A 100 -10.75 2.61 -0.97
N ALA A 101 -10.79 3.78 -1.60
CA ALA A 101 -11.38 3.93 -2.94
C ALA A 101 -10.59 3.13 -4.00
N ALA A 102 -9.26 3.14 -3.92
CA ALA A 102 -8.41 2.38 -4.83
C ALA A 102 -8.58 0.86 -4.65
N PHE A 103 -8.71 0.38 -3.41
CA PHE A 103 -8.95 -1.04 -3.15
C PHE A 103 -10.34 -1.48 -3.61
N GLN A 104 -11.36 -0.65 -3.37
CA GLN A 104 -12.70 -0.92 -3.91
C GLN A 104 -12.68 -0.97 -5.43
N HIS A 105 -12.00 -0.01 -6.08
CA HIS A 105 -11.84 -0.02 -7.54
C HIS A 105 -11.11 -1.28 -8.03
N PHE A 106 -10.08 -1.74 -7.32
CA PHE A 106 -9.41 -3.01 -7.62
C PHE A 106 -10.40 -4.18 -7.56
N LEU A 107 -11.20 -4.28 -6.50
CA LEU A 107 -12.20 -5.35 -6.35
C LEU A 107 -13.25 -5.32 -7.48
N ASP A 108 -13.69 -4.13 -7.88
CA ASP A 108 -14.76 -3.97 -8.86
C ASP A 108 -14.29 -4.23 -10.31
N HIS A 109 -13.00 -4.02 -10.62
CA HIS A 109 -12.54 -3.98 -12.02
C HIS A 109 -11.37 -4.92 -12.34
N TRP A 110 -10.54 -5.26 -11.36
CA TRP A 110 -9.31 -6.01 -11.56
C TRP A 110 -9.28 -7.35 -10.85
N ASP A 111 -10.13 -7.52 -9.85
CA ASP A 111 -10.22 -8.75 -9.08
C ASP A 111 -10.74 -9.90 -9.96
N ALA A 112 -9.97 -10.97 -10.00
CA ALA A 112 -10.30 -12.19 -10.74
C ALA A 112 -10.47 -13.40 -9.82
N GLY A 113 -10.80 -13.18 -8.55
CA GLY A 113 -10.93 -14.25 -7.57
C GLY A 113 -9.60 -14.90 -7.16
N ARG A 114 -8.46 -14.26 -7.46
CA ARG A 114 -7.13 -14.79 -7.13
C ARG A 114 -6.84 -14.66 -5.64
N PRO A 115 -5.90 -15.50 -5.09
CA PRO A 115 -5.36 -15.27 -3.75
C PRO A 115 -4.80 -13.86 -3.60
N LEU A 116 -5.01 -13.24 -2.43
CA LEU A 116 -4.61 -11.86 -2.15
C LEU A 116 -3.44 -11.80 -1.18
N VAL A 117 -2.53 -10.88 -1.45
CA VAL A 117 -1.47 -10.47 -0.53
C VAL A 117 -1.61 -8.98 -0.28
N ILE A 118 -1.66 -8.57 0.98
CA ILE A 118 -1.57 -7.16 1.36
C ILE A 118 -0.12 -6.90 1.76
N ALA A 119 0.53 -6.00 1.04
CA ALA A 119 1.91 -5.62 1.33
C ALA A 119 1.99 -4.11 1.59
N ALA A 120 2.75 -3.71 2.59
CA ALA A 120 2.84 -2.30 2.97
C ALA A 120 4.12 -1.99 3.72
N HIS A 121 4.46 -0.71 3.87
CA HIS A 121 5.53 -0.26 4.74
C HIS A 121 5.18 1.07 5.40
N SER A 122 5.55 1.25 6.69
CA SER A 122 5.43 2.50 7.44
C SER A 122 3.99 3.06 7.41
N GLN A 123 3.76 4.26 6.83
CA GLN A 123 2.41 4.83 6.71
C GLN A 123 1.46 3.89 5.95
N GLY A 124 1.95 3.21 4.91
CA GLY A 124 1.17 2.17 4.22
C GLY A 124 0.70 1.07 5.17
N SER A 125 1.56 0.64 6.11
CA SER A 125 1.21 -0.37 7.12
C SER A 125 0.16 0.14 8.12
N TRP A 126 0.22 1.44 8.46
CA TRP A 126 -0.82 2.08 9.25
C TRP A 126 -2.19 1.94 8.58
N HIS A 127 -2.25 2.23 7.28
CA HIS A 127 -3.49 2.12 6.51
C HIS A 127 -3.90 0.67 6.22
N ALA A 128 -2.93 -0.22 6.00
CA ALA A 128 -3.20 -1.64 5.78
C ALA A 128 -3.96 -2.27 6.96
N ARG A 129 -3.72 -1.82 8.20
CA ARG A 129 -4.49 -2.26 9.36
C ARG A 129 -5.98 -1.93 9.22
N TRP A 130 -6.29 -0.68 8.83
CA TRP A 130 -7.69 -0.27 8.61
C TRP A 130 -8.31 -1.01 7.43
N LEU A 131 -7.52 -1.23 6.36
CA LEU A 131 -7.96 -2.00 5.19
C LEU A 131 -8.33 -3.45 5.57
N LEU A 132 -7.46 -4.11 6.34
CA LEU A 132 -7.69 -5.48 6.81
C LEU A 132 -8.93 -5.58 7.69
N GLN A 133 -9.12 -4.63 8.59
CA GLN A 133 -10.31 -4.57 9.45
C GLN A 133 -11.60 -4.34 8.66
N GLU A 134 -11.57 -3.46 7.66
CA GLU A 134 -12.78 -3.07 6.93
C GLU A 134 -13.19 -4.09 5.87
N PHE A 135 -12.21 -4.66 5.14
CA PHE A 135 -12.50 -5.48 3.97
C PHE A 135 -12.32 -6.98 4.20
N PHE A 136 -11.51 -7.38 5.17
CA PHE A 136 -11.17 -8.80 5.35
C PHE A 136 -11.75 -9.38 6.63
N ASP A 137 -11.75 -8.66 7.74
CA ASP A 137 -12.18 -9.20 9.02
C ASP A 137 -13.66 -9.65 8.98
N GLY A 138 -13.89 -10.95 9.11
CA GLY A 138 -15.23 -11.56 9.06
C GLY A 138 -15.92 -11.51 7.69
N THR A 139 -15.21 -11.27 6.61
CA THR A 139 -15.77 -11.26 5.25
C THR A 139 -15.24 -12.43 4.40
N GLU A 140 -15.86 -12.69 3.24
CA GLU A 140 -15.40 -13.71 2.29
C GLU A 140 -13.99 -13.44 1.73
N LEU A 141 -13.52 -12.18 1.76
CA LEU A 141 -12.17 -11.86 1.34
C LEU A 141 -11.10 -12.42 2.27
N GLN A 142 -11.44 -12.68 3.53
CA GLN A 142 -10.54 -13.30 4.50
C GLN A 142 -10.03 -14.66 4.02
N ASP A 143 -10.89 -15.48 3.41
CA ASP A 143 -10.53 -16.81 2.91
C ASP A 143 -9.53 -16.76 1.74
N ARG A 144 -9.39 -15.61 1.10
CA ARG A 144 -8.47 -15.37 -0.01
C ARG A 144 -7.16 -14.71 0.42
N LEU A 145 -7.08 -14.23 1.66
CA LEU A 145 -5.89 -13.56 2.19
C LEU A 145 -4.79 -14.58 2.49
N VAL A 146 -3.76 -14.63 1.65
CA VAL A 146 -2.61 -15.53 1.83
C VAL A 146 -1.67 -15.00 2.90
N ALA A 147 -1.38 -13.69 2.87
CA ALA A 147 -0.47 -13.05 3.80
C ALA A 147 -0.69 -11.54 3.85
N ALA A 148 -0.32 -10.93 4.98
CA ALA A 148 -0.18 -9.49 5.14
C ALA A 148 1.24 -9.15 5.60
N TYR A 149 2.01 -8.46 4.76
CA TYR A 149 3.36 -7.97 5.05
C TYR A 149 3.28 -6.48 5.38
N ILE A 150 3.22 -6.13 6.66
CA ILE A 150 2.93 -4.77 7.13
C ILE A 150 3.97 -4.24 8.16
N PRO A 151 5.28 -4.26 7.81
CA PRO A 151 6.33 -3.78 8.72
C PRO A 151 6.32 -2.26 8.92
N GLY A 152 6.99 -1.83 10.01
CA GLY A 152 7.26 -0.41 10.28
C GLY A 152 6.18 0.32 11.07
N MET A 153 5.17 -0.40 11.58
CA MET A 153 4.16 0.12 12.49
C MET A 153 3.77 -0.93 13.54
N ASP A 154 3.35 -0.47 14.71
CA ASP A 154 2.84 -1.34 15.77
C ASP A 154 1.52 -2.00 15.33
N ILE A 155 1.46 -3.33 15.50
CA ILE A 155 0.26 -4.11 15.23
C ILE A 155 -0.17 -4.75 16.54
N TYR A 156 -1.36 -4.39 16.98
CA TYR A 156 -1.93 -5.00 18.17
C TYR A 156 -2.43 -6.40 17.85
N LEU A 157 -2.08 -7.38 18.70
CA LEU A 157 -2.47 -8.79 18.52
C LEU A 157 -3.99 -8.98 18.44
N SER A 158 -4.78 -8.07 19.01
CA SER A 158 -6.24 -8.08 18.90
C SER A 158 -6.79 -7.89 17.47
N LEU A 159 -5.91 -7.51 16.53
CA LEU A 159 -6.25 -7.39 15.10
C LEU A 159 -5.87 -8.62 14.29
N ILE A 160 -5.21 -9.59 14.92
CA ILE A 160 -4.80 -10.83 14.29
C ILE A 160 -5.74 -11.91 14.81
N HIS A 161 -6.88 -12.08 14.17
CA HIS A 161 -7.69 -13.27 14.34
C HIS A 161 -7.11 -14.34 13.41
N ILE A 162 -6.27 -15.20 13.98
CA ILE A 162 -5.77 -16.40 13.32
C ILE A 162 -6.73 -17.55 13.65
#